data_12544cd09302afef6146bd0d3d325426
#
_entry.id   12544cd09302afef6146bd0d3d325426
#
_cell.length_a   1.000
_cell.length_b   1.000
_cell.length_c   1.000
_cell.angle_alpha   90.00
_cell.angle_beta   90.00
_cell.angle_gamma   90.00
#
_symmetry.space_group_name_H-M   'P 1'
#
loop_
_entity.id
_entity.type
_entity.pdbx_description
1 polymer ?
#
loop_
_entity_poly.entity_id
_entity_poly.type
_entity_poly.pdbx_seq_one_letter_code
_entity_poly.pdbx_strand_id
1 'polypeptide(L)'
;LLAELGAVDERRSLTPVGRELAKLPLDPRIGRIVLAARERGCLAEALVIASALSVPDPRERPLEKAQAADQAHLRFRDERSDFLSLVNLWQFFEALAGEKLPHRRQVERCRAAFVNHLRMREWRDVHRELAGQLAEGGWQWDAKLPATTDVARYRSIHESLLAGLLSNVG
;
A
#
# COMPACT_ATOMS: atom_id res chain seq x y z
N LEU A 1 16.81 -2.88 -13.95
CA LEU A 1 15.76 -3.22 -12.98
C LEU A 1 16.18 -4.37 -12.05
N LEU A 2 16.41 -5.60 -12.53
CA LEU A 2 16.73 -6.75 -11.64
C LEU A 2 18.01 -6.55 -10.82
N ALA A 3 19.02 -5.94 -11.37
CA ALA A 3 20.26 -5.60 -10.64
C ALA A 3 20.00 -4.53 -9.57
N GLU A 4 19.21 -3.51 -9.87
CA GLU A 4 18.83 -2.45 -8.92
C GLU A 4 18.00 -2.98 -7.75
N LEU A 5 17.17 -3.99 -8.00
CA LEU A 5 16.41 -4.69 -6.97
C LEU A 5 17.26 -5.69 -6.17
N GLY A 6 18.52 -5.88 -6.53
CA GLY A 6 19.39 -6.86 -5.90
C GLY A 6 19.03 -8.31 -6.23
N ALA A 7 18.26 -8.53 -7.29
CA ALA A 7 17.81 -9.86 -7.72
C ALA A 7 18.89 -10.64 -8.47
N VAL A 8 19.81 -9.93 -9.12
CA VAL A 8 20.97 -10.50 -9.83
C VAL A 8 22.25 -9.77 -9.40
N ASP A 9 23.37 -10.50 -9.36
CA ASP A 9 24.69 -9.98 -9.09
C ASP A 9 25.35 -9.41 -10.36
N GLU A 10 26.59 -8.94 -10.23
CA GLU A 10 27.40 -8.39 -11.34
C GLU A 10 27.62 -9.41 -12.48
N ARG A 11 27.57 -10.70 -12.15
CA ARG A 11 27.72 -11.81 -13.10
C ARG A 11 26.38 -12.26 -13.71
N ARG A 12 25.30 -11.52 -13.42
CA ARG A 12 23.92 -11.84 -13.82
C ARG A 12 23.37 -13.15 -13.24
N SER A 13 23.95 -13.64 -12.15
CA SER A 13 23.47 -14.80 -11.43
C SER A 13 22.44 -14.38 -10.40
N LEU A 14 21.43 -15.25 -10.14
CA LEU A 14 20.39 -14.97 -9.14
C LEU A 14 21.00 -14.91 -7.73
N THR A 15 20.74 -13.81 -7.06
CA THR A 15 21.01 -13.66 -5.62
C THR A 15 20.00 -14.45 -4.78
N PRO A 16 20.18 -14.60 -3.44
CA PRO A 16 19.12 -15.12 -2.56
C PRO A 16 17.80 -14.36 -2.70
N VAL A 17 17.85 -13.03 -2.78
CA VAL A 17 16.68 -12.17 -3.03
C VAL A 17 16.05 -12.49 -4.39
N GLY A 18 16.86 -12.64 -5.43
CA GLY A 18 16.39 -13.00 -6.77
C GLY A 18 15.67 -14.35 -6.82
N ARG A 19 16.16 -15.33 -6.07
CA ARG A 19 15.49 -16.64 -5.95
C ARG A 19 14.13 -16.54 -5.26
N GLU A 20 14.03 -15.72 -4.21
CA GLU A 20 12.74 -15.49 -3.55
C GLU A 20 11.77 -14.73 -4.45
N LEU A 21 12.24 -13.68 -5.14
CA LEU A 21 11.42 -12.95 -6.12
C LEU A 21 10.89 -13.83 -7.24
N ALA A 22 11.69 -14.77 -7.74
CA ALA A 22 11.28 -15.68 -8.81
C ALA A 22 10.14 -16.63 -8.40
N LYS A 23 9.92 -16.85 -7.12
CA LYS A 23 8.81 -17.66 -6.60
C LYS A 23 7.50 -16.88 -6.48
N LEU A 24 7.54 -15.55 -6.52
CA LEU A 24 6.37 -14.71 -6.34
C LEU A 24 5.75 -14.38 -7.70
N PRO A 25 4.44 -14.62 -7.90
CA PRO A 25 3.72 -14.24 -9.11
C PRO A 25 3.37 -12.74 -9.12
N LEU A 26 4.35 -11.89 -8.79
CA LEU A 26 4.19 -10.46 -8.61
C LEU A 26 5.13 -9.69 -9.55
N ASP A 27 4.78 -8.44 -9.82
CA ASP A 27 5.75 -7.48 -10.37
C ASP A 27 7.00 -7.46 -9.49
N PRO A 28 8.22 -7.49 -10.05
CA PRO A 28 9.45 -7.58 -9.27
C PRO A 28 9.63 -6.45 -8.25
N ARG A 29 9.15 -5.24 -8.53
CA ARG A 29 9.21 -4.11 -7.59
C ARG A 29 8.31 -4.35 -6.39
N ILE A 30 7.07 -4.78 -6.64
CA ILE A 30 6.12 -5.15 -5.59
C ILE A 30 6.68 -6.33 -4.79
N GLY A 31 7.17 -7.36 -5.46
CA GLY A 31 7.82 -8.50 -4.84
C GLY A 31 8.97 -8.08 -3.91
N ARG A 32 9.80 -7.13 -4.33
CA ARG A 32 10.92 -6.62 -3.52
C ARG A 32 10.45 -5.86 -2.27
N ILE A 33 9.39 -5.05 -2.41
CA ILE A 33 8.77 -4.35 -1.28
C ILE A 33 8.25 -5.36 -0.24
N VAL A 34 7.47 -6.34 -0.66
CA VAL A 34 6.85 -7.29 0.27
C VAL A 34 7.88 -8.21 0.93
N LEU A 35 8.95 -8.61 0.23
CA LEU A 35 10.06 -9.35 0.84
C LEU A 35 10.73 -8.54 1.95
N ALA A 36 11.09 -7.29 1.65
CA ALA A 36 11.72 -6.40 2.63
C ALA A 36 10.79 -6.12 3.83
N ALA A 37 9.50 -5.94 3.57
CA ALA A 37 8.51 -5.69 4.61
C ALA A 37 8.28 -6.90 5.51
N ARG A 38 8.32 -8.12 4.96
CA ARG A 38 8.27 -9.36 5.74
C ARG A 38 9.43 -9.44 6.72
N GLU A 39 10.65 -9.19 6.26
CA GLU A 39 11.85 -9.21 7.08
C GLU A 39 11.81 -8.16 8.20
N ARG A 40 11.18 -7.00 7.95
CA ARG A 40 11.06 -5.88 8.89
C ARG A 40 9.79 -5.89 9.75
N GLY A 41 8.93 -6.90 9.58
CA GLY A 41 7.71 -7.02 10.38
C GLY A 41 6.63 -5.96 10.10
N CYS A 42 6.61 -5.37 8.90
CA CYS A 42 5.64 -4.34 8.49
C CYS A 42 4.87 -4.72 7.20
N LEU A 43 4.65 -6.02 6.98
CA LEU A 43 4.02 -6.52 5.77
C LEU A 43 2.57 -6.03 5.61
N ALA A 44 1.81 -5.88 6.69
CA ALA A 44 0.43 -5.40 6.64
C ALA A 44 0.35 -4.02 5.99
N GLU A 45 1.16 -3.08 6.42
CA GLU A 45 1.22 -1.72 5.86
C GLU A 45 1.77 -1.71 4.44
N ALA A 46 2.81 -2.50 4.19
CA ALA A 46 3.41 -2.59 2.87
C ALA A 46 2.43 -3.12 1.81
N LEU A 47 1.58 -4.10 2.15
CA LEU A 47 0.53 -4.59 1.25
C LEU A 47 -0.52 -3.53 0.95
N VAL A 48 -0.94 -2.76 1.94
CA VAL A 48 -1.86 -1.63 1.76
C VAL A 48 -1.26 -0.60 0.80
N ILE A 49 -0.02 -0.20 1.02
CA ILE A 49 0.66 0.82 0.21
C ILE A 49 0.95 0.29 -1.21
N ALA A 50 1.49 -0.91 -1.33
CA ALA A 50 1.81 -1.50 -2.63
C ALA A 50 0.57 -1.67 -3.51
N SER A 51 -0.54 -2.10 -2.95
CA SER A 51 -1.81 -2.18 -3.67
C SER A 51 -2.35 -0.79 -4.06
N ALA A 52 -2.18 0.22 -3.22
CA ALA A 52 -2.54 1.60 -3.55
C ALA A 52 -1.78 2.15 -4.76
N LEU A 53 -0.49 1.81 -4.87
CA LEU A 53 0.36 2.25 -5.98
C LEU A 53 -0.02 1.59 -7.32
N SER A 54 -0.83 0.53 -7.29
CA SER A 54 -1.27 -0.22 -8.48
C SER A 54 -2.63 0.25 -9.03
N VAL A 55 -3.27 1.22 -8.38
CA VAL A 55 -4.58 1.76 -8.77
C VAL A 55 -4.51 3.29 -8.85
N PRO A 56 -5.46 3.95 -9.55
CA PRO A 56 -5.56 5.40 -9.51
C PRO A 56 -5.83 5.90 -8.09
N ASP A 57 -5.25 7.04 -7.71
CA ASP A 57 -5.46 7.66 -6.41
C ASP A 57 -6.96 7.87 -6.15
N PRO A 58 -7.53 7.34 -5.08
CA PRO A 58 -8.94 7.50 -4.77
C PRO A 58 -9.32 8.88 -4.25
N ARG A 59 -8.35 9.70 -3.84
CA ARG A 59 -8.60 11.08 -3.40
C ARG A 59 -8.94 11.95 -4.59
N GLU A 60 -10.07 12.65 -4.52
CA GLU A 60 -10.53 13.57 -5.56
C GLU A 60 -10.31 15.02 -5.14
N ARG A 61 -9.82 15.84 -6.05
CA ARG A 61 -9.57 17.27 -5.84
C ARG A 61 -10.10 18.08 -7.01
N PRO A 62 -11.45 18.23 -7.15
CA PRO A 62 -12.02 19.04 -8.22
C PRO A 62 -11.57 20.51 -8.12
N LEU A 63 -11.26 21.14 -9.25
CA LEU A 63 -10.77 22.52 -9.28
C LEU A 63 -11.69 23.51 -8.57
N GLU A 64 -12.99 23.37 -8.80
CA GLU A 64 -14.01 24.26 -8.22
C GLU A 64 -14.20 24.05 -6.70
N LYS A 65 -13.71 22.93 -6.16
CA LYS A 65 -13.85 22.54 -4.76
C LYS A 65 -12.52 22.17 -4.13
N ALA A 66 -11.41 22.62 -4.69
CA ALA A 66 -10.06 22.25 -4.27
C ALA A 66 -9.83 22.50 -2.77
N GLN A 67 -10.24 23.66 -2.27
CA GLN A 67 -10.08 24.02 -0.86
C GLN A 67 -10.90 23.12 0.05
N ALA A 68 -12.14 22.80 -0.32
CA ALA A 68 -12.98 21.90 0.45
C ALA A 68 -12.42 20.46 0.46
N ALA A 69 -11.90 19.99 -0.68
CA ALA A 69 -11.23 18.70 -0.78
C ALA A 69 -9.97 18.65 0.09
N ASP A 70 -9.12 19.66 0.02
CA ASP A 70 -7.91 19.75 0.85
C ASP A 70 -8.25 19.70 2.35
N GLN A 71 -9.29 20.43 2.76
CA GLN A 71 -9.78 20.42 4.13
C GLN A 71 -10.31 19.04 4.55
N ALA A 72 -11.07 18.39 3.67
CA ALA A 72 -11.60 17.04 3.94
C ALA A 72 -10.48 15.99 4.05
N HIS A 73 -9.41 16.12 3.26
CA HIS A 73 -8.29 15.19 3.24
C HIS A 73 -7.34 15.34 4.44
N LEU A 74 -7.41 16.44 5.20
CA LEU A 74 -6.59 16.63 6.40
C LEU A 74 -6.78 15.48 7.41
N ARG A 75 -7.95 14.89 7.49
CA ARG A 75 -8.23 13.74 8.37
C ARG A 75 -7.39 12.49 8.08
N PHE A 76 -6.90 12.36 6.84
CA PHE A 76 -6.07 11.22 6.41
C PHE A 76 -4.58 11.57 6.43
N ARG A 77 -4.26 12.85 6.46
CA ARG A 77 -2.89 13.32 6.27
C ARG A 77 -1.99 12.88 7.42
N ASP A 78 -0.89 12.23 7.06
CA ASP A 78 0.30 12.12 7.92
C ASP A 78 1.32 13.13 7.40
N GLU A 79 1.80 14.03 8.28
CA GLU A 79 2.72 15.10 7.88
C GLU A 79 4.10 14.60 7.48
N ARG A 80 4.46 13.40 7.94
CA ARG A 80 5.76 12.78 7.65
C ARG A 80 5.80 12.06 6.31
N SER A 81 4.64 11.53 5.85
CA SER A 81 4.62 10.65 4.68
C SER A 81 3.24 10.53 4.05
N ASP A 82 3.19 10.73 2.72
CA ASP A 82 1.97 10.47 1.95
C ASP A 82 1.64 8.97 1.88
N PHE A 83 2.62 8.09 2.00
CA PHE A 83 2.38 6.64 2.11
C PHE A 83 1.60 6.29 3.38
N LEU A 84 1.90 6.92 4.50
CA LEU A 84 1.12 6.76 5.74
C LEU A 84 -0.26 7.40 5.62
N SER A 85 -0.41 8.47 4.87
CA SER A 85 -1.71 9.05 4.53
C SER A 85 -2.59 8.03 3.78
N LEU A 86 -2.02 7.23 2.89
CA LEU A 86 -2.72 6.13 2.23
C LEU A 86 -3.17 5.04 3.22
N VAL A 87 -2.33 4.70 4.20
CA VAL A 87 -2.72 3.75 5.26
C VAL A 87 -3.89 4.28 6.08
N ASN A 88 -3.89 5.57 6.42
CA ASN A 88 -4.99 6.22 7.14
C ASN A 88 -6.29 6.20 6.31
N LEU A 89 -6.19 6.46 5.02
CA LEU A 89 -7.33 6.40 4.10
C LEU A 89 -7.90 4.97 4.00
N TRP A 90 -7.03 3.98 3.94
CA TRP A 90 -7.43 2.57 3.98
C TRP A 90 -8.21 2.23 5.25
N GLN A 91 -7.69 2.63 6.41
CA GLN A 91 -8.36 2.40 7.70
C GLN A 91 -9.74 3.07 7.76
N PHE A 92 -9.88 4.26 7.22
CA PHE A 92 -11.18 4.93 7.08
C PHE A 92 -12.16 4.07 6.26
N PHE A 93 -11.74 3.56 5.13
CA PHE A 93 -12.59 2.76 4.25
C PHE A 93 -12.95 1.41 4.86
N GLU A 94 -12.01 0.75 5.53
CA GLU A 94 -12.26 -0.51 6.23
C GLU A 94 -13.22 -0.32 7.41
N ALA A 95 -13.09 0.76 8.16
CA ALA A 95 -14.03 1.11 9.23
C ALA A 95 -15.45 1.35 8.67
N LEU A 96 -15.55 2.07 7.56
CA LEU A 96 -16.81 2.32 6.88
C LEU A 96 -17.51 1.03 6.42
N ALA A 97 -16.72 0.08 5.89
CA ALA A 97 -17.24 -1.24 5.52
C ALA A 97 -17.71 -2.05 6.74
N GLY A 98 -17.01 -1.92 7.87
CA GLY A 98 -17.36 -2.57 9.14
C GLY A 98 -18.68 -2.08 9.75
N GLU A 99 -19.12 -0.85 9.45
CA GLU A 99 -20.40 -0.28 9.91
C GLU A 99 -21.63 -0.97 9.30
N LYS A 100 -21.45 -1.88 8.33
CA LYS A 100 -22.54 -2.60 7.62
C LYS A 100 -23.61 -1.68 7.03
N LEU A 101 -23.23 -0.48 6.63
CA LEU A 101 -24.10 0.48 5.98
C LEU A 101 -24.54 0.01 4.58
N PRO A 102 -25.74 0.38 4.14
CA PRO A 102 -26.15 0.19 2.74
C PRO A 102 -25.13 0.83 1.78
N HIS A 103 -24.94 0.22 0.62
CA HIS A 103 -23.97 0.69 -0.39
C HIS A 103 -24.11 2.19 -0.69
N ARG A 104 -25.34 2.68 -0.85
CA ARG A 104 -25.59 4.11 -1.08
C ARG A 104 -24.97 4.99 0.00
N ARG A 105 -25.12 4.60 1.27
CA ARG A 105 -24.55 5.35 2.42
C ARG A 105 -23.02 5.30 2.43
N GLN A 106 -22.44 4.19 2.05
CA GLN A 106 -20.98 4.09 1.93
C GLN A 106 -20.47 5.06 0.84
N VAL A 107 -21.14 5.10 -0.32
CA VAL A 107 -20.81 6.04 -1.41
C VAL A 107 -20.97 7.50 -0.96
N GLU A 108 -22.04 7.84 -0.27
CA GLU A 108 -22.28 9.19 0.26
C GLU A 108 -21.18 9.61 1.26
N ARG A 109 -20.78 8.72 2.15
CA ARG A 109 -19.67 8.96 3.12
C ARG A 109 -18.32 9.17 2.42
N CYS A 110 -18.01 8.36 1.42
CA CYS A 110 -16.80 8.56 0.62
C CYS A 110 -16.85 9.91 -0.12
N ARG A 111 -17.96 10.23 -0.75
CA ARG A 111 -18.15 11.50 -1.47
C ARG A 111 -18.00 12.72 -0.54
N ALA A 112 -18.55 12.66 0.67
CA ALA A 112 -18.40 13.71 1.67
C ALA A 112 -16.91 13.93 2.09
N ALA A 113 -16.09 12.88 1.98
CA ALA A 113 -14.65 12.94 2.24
C ALA A 113 -13.81 13.23 0.99
N PHE A 114 -14.43 13.53 -0.16
CA PHE A 114 -13.76 13.66 -1.46
C PHE A 114 -12.92 12.43 -1.81
N VAL A 115 -13.50 11.26 -1.61
CA VAL A 115 -12.91 9.95 -1.89
C VAL A 115 -13.79 9.21 -2.89
N ASN A 116 -13.20 8.67 -3.95
CA ASN A 116 -13.88 7.88 -4.95
C ASN A 116 -14.11 6.45 -4.45
N HIS A 117 -15.36 6.09 -4.17
CA HIS A 117 -15.73 4.79 -3.64
C HIS A 117 -15.34 3.63 -4.58
N LEU A 118 -15.50 3.80 -5.90
CA LEU A 118 -15.14 2.76 -6.88
C LEU A 118 -13.63 2.47 -6.83
N ARG A 119 -12.81 3.52 -6.82
CA ARG A 119 -11.34 3.36 -6.71
C ARG A 119 -10.91 2.73 -5.39
N MET A 120 -11.62 3.02 -4.30
CA MET A 120 -11.38 2.34 -3.01
C MET A 120 -11.69 0.84 -3.10
N ARG A 121 -12.76 0.46 -3.81
CA ARG A 121 -13.07 -0.95 -4.05
C ARG A 121 -12.02 -1.63 -4.93
N GLU A 122 -11.60 -0.99 -6.00
CA GLU A 122 -10.51 -1.50 -6.86
C GLU A 122 -9.22 -1.71 -6.05
N TRP A 123 -8.87 -0.77 -5.20
CA TRP A 123 -7.73 -0.90 -4.28
C TRP A 123 -7.89 -2.10 -3.34
N ARG A 124 -9.07 -2.26 -2.75
CA ARG A 124 -9.36 -3.43 -1.88
C ARG A 124 -9.23 -4.75 -2.65
N ASP A 125 -9.69 -4.80 -3.89
CA ASP A 125 -9.61 -6.01 -4.71
C ASP A 125 -8.15 -6.35 -5.05
N VAL A 126 -7.33 -5.38 -5.43
CA VAL A 126 -5.89 -5.57 -5.65
C VAL A 126 -5.19 -6.02 -4.36
N HIS A 127 -5.48 -5.39 -3.23
CA HIS A 127 -4.94 -5.81 -1.93
C HIS A 127 -5.27 -7.27 -1.60
N ARG A 128 -6.53 -7.66 -1.81
CA ARG A 128 -6.99 -9.04 -1.58
C ARG A 128 -6.27 -10.03 -2.48
N GLU A 129 -6.07 -9.68 -3.75
CA GLU A 129 -5.35 -10.51 -4.69
C GLU A 129 -3.89 -10.70 -4.27
N LEU A 130 -3.16 -9.62 -3.96
CA LEU A 130 -1.79 -9.68 -3.47
C LEU A 130 -1.67 -10.53 -2.19
N ALA A 131 -2.54 -10.29 -1.22
CA ALA A 131 -2.56 -11.04 0.03
C ALA A 131 -2.85 -12.52 -0.22
N GLY A 132 -3.77 -12.84 -1.12
CA GLY A 132 -4.10 -14.22 -1.52
C GLY A 132 -2.92 -14.94 -2.15
N GLN A 133 -2.20 -14.31 -3.05
CA GLN A 133 -1.01 -14.87 -3.70
C GLN A 133 0.10 -15.17 -2.68
N LEU A 134 0.34 -14.28 -1.72
CA LEU A 134 1.31 -14.51 -0.66
C LEU A 134 0.89 -15.65 0.28
N ALA A 135 -0.39 -15.70 0.65
CA ALA A 135 -0.94 -16.78 1.49
C ALA A 135 -0.85 -18.16 0.81
N GLU A 136 -1.14 -18.25 -0.48
CA GLU A 136 -0.95 -19.47 -1.30
C GLU A 136 0.52 -19.89 -1.34
N GLY A 137 1.45 -18.94 -1.32
CA GLY A 137 2.90 -19.18 -1.20
C GLY A 137 3.36 -19.58 0.21
N GLY A 138 2.45 -19.76 1.16
CA GLY A 138 2.75 -20.16 2.53
C GLY A 138 3.15 -19.01 3.47
N TRP A 139 2.97 -17.76 3.06
CA TRP A 139 3.27 -16.61 3.90
C TRP A 139 2.22 -16.42 4.99
N GLN A 140 2.67 -16.06 6.18
CA GLN A 140 1.81 -15.73 7.33
C GLN A 140 2.23 -14.40 7.91
N TRP A 141 1.26 -13.56 8.26
CA TRP A 141 1.47 -12.26 8.90
C TRP A 141 0.23 -11.85 9.68
N ASP A 142 0.42 -10.93 10.63
CA ASP A 142 -0.70 -10.25 11.29
C ASP A 142 -1.20 -9.13 10.35
N ALA A 143 -2.43 -9.27 9.88
CA ALA A 143 -3.06 -8.29 9.00
C ALA A 143 -3.53 -7.02 9.73
N LYS A 144 -3.46 -6.99 11.06
CA LYS A 144 -3.89 -5.85 11.86
C LYS A 144 -2.93 -4.68 11.69
N LEU A 145 -3.48 -3.56 11.26
CA LEU A 145 -2.74 -2.30 11.20
C LEU A 145 -2.66 -1.66 12.60
N PRO A 146 -1.51 -1.14 13.00
CA PRO A 146 -1.39 -0.41 14.27
C PRO A 146 -2.18 0.89 14.21
N ALA A 147 -2.71 1.33 15.36
CA ALA A 147 -3.43 2.59 15.48
C ALA A 147 -2.51 3.82 15.26
N THR A 148 -1.24 3.68 15.60
CA THR A 148 -0.22 4.72 15.44
C THR A 148 1.07 4.11 14.89
N THR A 149 1.82 4.91 14.14
CA THR A 149 3.12 4.51 13.60
C THR A 149 4.23 5.24 14.35
N ASP A 150 4.98 4.51 15.17
CA ASP A 150 6.17 5.04 15.84
C ASP A 150 7.35 5.21 14.87
N VAL A 151 8.46 5.77 15.36
CA VAL A 151 9.64 6.07 14.53
C VAL A 151 10.27 4.80 13.95
N ALA A 152 10.34 3.71 14.72
CA ALA A 152 10.93 2.46 14.27
C ALA A 152 10.09 1.82 13.17
N ARG A 153 8.77 1.81 13.34
CA ARG A 153 7.83 1.30 12.34
C ARG A 153 7.79 2.16 11.08
N TYR A 154 7.80 3.47 11.24
CA TYR A 154 7.95 4.42 10.14
C TYR A 154 9.17 4.08 9.28
N ARG A 155 10.33 3.90 9.92
CA ARG A 155 11.57 3.54 9.25
C ARG A 155 11.47 2.22 8.50
N SER A 156 10.95 1.18 9.16
CA SER A 156 10.76 -0.14 8.56
C SER A 156 9.89 -0.11 7.31
N ILE A 157 8.79 0.65 7.34
CA ILE A 157 7.89 0.82 6.20
C ILE A 157 8.63 1.50 5.04
N HIS A 158 9.28 2.63 5.29
CA HIS A 158 9.93 3.42 4.24
C HIS A 158 11.15 2.74 3.65
N GLU A 159 11.96 2.06 4.45
CA GLU A 159 13.07 1.23 3.94
C GLU A 159 12.57 0.07 3.07
N SER A 160 11.43 -0.52 3.42
CA SER A 160 10.81 -1.57 2.61
C SER A 160 10.32 -1.05 1.26
N LEU A 161 9.67 0.12 1.26
CA LEU A 161 9.22 0.78 0.03
C LEU A 161 10.40 1.16 -0.86
N LEU A 162 11.45 1.75 -0.29
CA LEU A 162 12.65 2.10 -1.03
C LEU A 162 13.29 0.89 -1.71
N ALA A 163 13.29 -0.28 -1.08
CA ALA A 163 13.86 -1.48 -1.67
C ALA A 163 13.26 -1.84 -3.04
N GLY A 164 11.98 -1.53 -3.28
CA GLY A 164 11.33 -1.77 -4.57
C GLY A 164 11.21 -0.53 -5.47
N LEU A 165 11.31 0.68 -4.90
CA LEU A 165 11.09 1.94 -5.63
C LEU A 165 12.39 2.63 -6.06
N LEU A 166 13.57 2.16 -5.63
CA LEU A 166 14.86 2.78 -5.94
C LEU A 166 15.13 2.95 -7.45
N SER A 167 14.57 2.10 -8.29
CA SER A 167 14.69 2.23 -9.74
C SER A 167 13.95 3.44 -10.34
N ASN A 168 13.13 4.12 -9.53
CA ASN A 168 12.39 5.32 -9.93
C ASN A 168 13.06 6.61 -9.42
N VAL A 169 14.16 6.50 -8.69
CA VAL A 169 14.96 7.63 -8.19
C VAL A 169 16.18 7.74 -9.09
N GLY A 170 15.95 8.30 -10.26
CA GLY A 170 17.00 8.62 -11.24
C GLY A 170 17.07 10.11 -11.46
#